data_650db0c6092a47bcaff0c463335fbc0c
#
_entry.id   650db0c6092a47bcaff0c463335fbc0c
#
_cell.length_a   1.000
_cell.length_b   1.000
_cell.length_c   1.000
_cell.angle_alpha   90.00
_cell.angle_beta   90.00
_cell.angle_gamma   90.00
#
_symmetry.space_group_name_H-M   'P 1'
#
loop_
_entity.id
_entity.type
_entity.pdbx_description
1 polymer ?
#
loop_
_entity_poly.entity_id
_entity_poly.type
_entity_poly.pdbx_seq_one_letter_code
_entity_poly.pdbx_strand_id
1 'polypeptide(L)'
;APGKPRATAAFDLGASWIHGPEGNPVTELAKEAGATTLATSYDSGEVYIAAALKAQGLREPDTDGWESKVAAALTAAAAGDGDMSIQEAIERTSWFPGLTAAERADLGFYLSATFETEYGLEAGRLSAWSTDEGKEFDGDDVLFPGGYGAVMSYLAKGIDVQLSNPVTRIRVDGGQVVATVAGREERASAVIVTVPLGVLKAGTLTIEPAMS
;
A
#
# COMPACT_ATOMS: atom_id res chain seq x y z
N ALA A 1 -36.29 0.99 22.71
CA ALA A 1 -35.59 -0.28 22.95
C ALA A 1 -34.09 -0.02 22.85
N PRO A 2 -33.25 -0.41 23.82
CA PRO A 2 -31.81 -0.30 23.69
C PRO A 2 -31.36 -1.16 22.49
N GLY A 3 -30.63 -0.53 21.56
CA GLY A 3 -30.15 -1.20 20.36
C GLY A 3 -29.31 -2.42 20.72
N LYS A 4 -29.50 -3.53 19.96
CA LYS A 4 -28.61 -4.68 20.05
C LYS A 4 -27.16 -4.19 19.93
N PRO A 5 -26.20 -4.72 20.73
CA PRO A 5 -24.81 -4.39 20.55
C PRO A 5 -24.44 -4.65 19.08
N ARG A 6 -23.94 -3.63 18.39
CA ARG A 6 -23.36 -3.82 17.06
C ARG A 6 -22.22 -4.83 17.23
N ALA A 7 -22.29 -5.92 16.49
CA ALA A 7 -21.14 -6.80 16.39
C ALA A 7 -19.93 -5.93 16.03
N THR A 8 -18.91 -5.94 16.88
CA THR A 8 -17.63 -5.31 16.57
C THR A 8 -17.00 -6.19 15.50
N ALA A 9 -17.14 -5.79 14.23
CA ALA A 9 -16.38 -6.42 13.16
C ALA A 9 -14.90 -6.07 13.38
N ALA A 10 -14.03 -7.05 13.27
CA ALA A 10 -12.60 -6.81 13.17
C ALA A 10 -12.35 -6.01 11.89
N PHE A 11 -11.51 -4.98 11.97
CA PHE A 11 -11.13 -4.16 10.84
C PHE A 11 -9.61 -4.25 10.65
N ASP A 12 -9.19 -4.69 9.48
CA ASP A 12 -7.77 -4.75 9.14
C ASP A 12 -7.25 -3.33 8.88
N LEU A 13 -6.24 -2.90 9.62
CA LEU A 13 -5.59 -1.59 9.47
C LEU A 13 -4.45 -1.60 8.43
N GLY A 14 -4.15 -2.76 7.88
CA GLY A 14 -3.13 -3.00 6.87
C GLY A 14 -3.71 -3.75 5.69
N ALA A 15 -3.06 -4.82 5.27
CA ALA A 15 -3.54 -5.66 4.19
C ALA A 15 -4.96 -6.18 4.47
N SER A 16 -5.87 -5.94 3.53
CA SER A 16 -7.30 -6.31 3.65
C SER A 16 -7.78 -7.12 2.47
N TRP A 17 -7.15 -7.00 1.32
CA TRP A 17 -7.52 -7.66 0.06
C TRP A 17 -6.56 -8.76 -0.35
N ILE A 18 -7.04 -9.64 -1.22
CA ILE A 18 -6.24 -10.41 -2.16
C ILE A 18 -6.50 -9.76 -3.52
N HIS A 19 -5.51 -9.09 -4.08
CA HIS A 19 -5.57 -8.48 -5.40
C HIS A 19 -5.40 -9.57 -6.46
N GLY A 20 -6.44 -9.79 -7.27
CA GLY A 20 -6.52 -10.86 -8.25
C GLY A 20 -6.36 -12.25 -7.62
N PRO A 21 -7.46 -12.94 -7.26
CA PRO A 21 -7.39 -14.22 -6.55
C PRO A 21 -6.96 -15.40 -7.42
N GLU A 22 -6.99 -15.27 -8.77
CA GLU A 22 -6.71 -16.38 -9.68
C GLU A 22 -5.19 -16.63 -9.78
N GLY A 23 -4.76 -17.80 -9.26
CA GLY A 23 -3.34 -18.16 -9.21
C GLY A 23 -2.53 -17.44 -8.13
N ASN A 24 -3.16 -16.60 -7.33
CA ASN A 24 -2.51 -15.89 -6.24
C ASN A 24 -2.23 -16.84 -5.05
N PRO A 25 -0.98 -16.96 -4.58
CA PRO A 25 -0.64 -17.88 -3.49
C PRO A 25 -1.36 -17.56 -2.17
N VAL A 26 -1.75 -16.30 -1.94
CA VAL A 26 -2.53 -15.91 -0.75
C VAL A 26 -3.94 -16.52 -0.79
N THR A 27 -4.49 -16.74 -1.98
CA THR A 27 -5.79 -17.44 -2.13
C THR A 27 -5.72 -18.86 -1.62
N GLU A 28 -4.64 -19.59 -1.90
CA GLU A 28 -4.47 -20.95 -1.39
C GLU A 28 -4.28 -20.95 0.13
N LEU A 29 -3.49 -20.05 0.67
CA LEU A 29 -3.35 -19.87 2.12
C LEU A 29 -4.69 -19.54 2.80
N ALA A 30 -5.53 -18.73 2.18
CA ALA A 30 -6.87 -18.41 2.68
C ALA A 30 -7.77 -19.67 2.74
N LYS A 31 -7.74 -20.50 1.69
CA LYS A 31 -8.47 -21.78 1.66
C LYS A 31 -7.99 -22.72 2.75
N GLU A 32 -6.68 -22.91 2.90
CA GLU A 32 -6.08 -23.76 3.93
C GLU A 32 -6.37 -23.25 5.35
N ALA A 33 -6.43 -21.92 5.53
CA ALA A 33 -6.82 -21.28 6.77
C ALA A 33 -8.33 -21.40 7.08
N GLY A 34 -9.15 -21.82 6.11
CA GLY A 34 -10.60 -21.82 6.20
C GLY A 34 -11.22 -20.42 6.24
N ALA A 35 -10.50 -19.43 5.72
CA ALA A 35 -10.98 -18.05 5.63
C ALA A 35 -11.98 -17.91 4.48
N THR A 36 -13.06 -17.16 4.70
CA THR A 36 -14.02 -16.79 3.66
C THR A 36 -13.62 -15.48 3.04
N THR A 37 -13.82 -15.35 1.73
CA THR A 37 -13.57 -14.11 0.97
C THR A 37 -14.86 -13.60 0.36
N LEU A 38 -14.90 -12.29 0.06
CA LEU A 38 -16.00 -11.59 -0.59
C LEU A 38 -15.44 -10.75 -1.71
N ALA A 39 -15.96 -10.93 -2.93
CA ALA A 39 -15.56 -10.11 -4.08
C ALA A 39 -15.95 -8.64 -3.87
N THR A 40 -15.05 -7.76 -4.27
CA THR A 40 -15.24 -6.31 -4.27
C THR A 40 -15.02 -5.76 -5.69
N SER A 41 -15.57 -4.59 -5.98
CA SER A 41 -15.37 -3.92 -7.24
C SER A 41 -15.11 -2.44 -6.98
N TYR A 42 -14.07 -1.90 -7.60
CA TYR A 42 -13.79 -0.47 -7.63
C TYR A 42 -14.60 0.25 -8.72
N ASP A 43 -15.14 -0.48 -9.71
CA ASP A 43 -15.88 0.08 -10.84
C ASP A 43 -17.27 0.60 -10.47
N SER A 44 -17.76 0.27 -9.29
CA SER A 44 -19.06 0.70 -8.77
C SER A 44 -19.00 1.92 -7.86
N GLY A 45 -17.86 2.62 -7.82
CA GLY A 45 -17.69 3.84 -7.04
C GLY A 45 -18.49 5.01 -7.63
N GLU A 46 -19.17 5.77 -6.76
CA GLU A 46 -19.84 7.02 -7.14
C GLU A 46 -19.16 8.22 -6.47
N VAL A 47 -18.92 9.28 -7.25
CA VAL A 47 -18.45 10.55 -6.69
C VAL A 47 -19.63 11.30 -6.08
N TYR A 48 -19.68 11.39 -4.75
CA TYR A 48 -20.70 12.13 -4.05
C TYR A 48 -20.26 13.57 -3.75
N ILE A 49 -20.96 14.53 -4.36
CA ILE A 49 -20.77 15.95 -4.09
C ILE A 49 -21.94 16.45 -3.26
N ALA A 50 -21.66 16.92 -2.03
CA ALA A 50 -22.69 17.47 -1.17
C ALA A 50 -23.42 18.66 -1.84
N ALA A 51 -24.75 18.76 -1.66
CA ALA A 51 -25.57 19.78 -2.29
C ALA A 51 -25.06 21.22 -2.05
N ALA A 52 -24.53 21.49 -0.85
CA ALA A 52 -23.94 22.78 -0.52
C ALA A 52 -22.70 23.11 -1.37
N LEU A 53 -21.91 22.10 -1.77
CA LEU A 53 -20.74 22.27 -2.62
C LEU A 53 -21.15 22.41 -4.10
N LYS A 54 -22.17 21.66 -4.55
CA LYS A 54 -22.77 21.85 -5.88
C LYS A 54 -23.30 23.28 -6.05
N ALA A 55 -23.93 23.84 -5.02
CA ALA A 55 -24.39 25.24 -5.02
C ALA A 55 -23.23 26.26 -5.10
N GLN A 56 -22.03 25.90 -4.72
CA GLN A 56 -20.80 26.69 -4.86
C GLN A 56 -20.06 26.46 -6.20
N GLY A 57 -20.66 25.68 -7.10
CA GLY A 57 -20.10 25.44 -8.42
C GLY A 57 -19.15 24.23 -8.51
N LEU A 58 -19.03 23.41 -7.45
CA LEU A 58 -18.32 22.14 -7.59
C LEU A 58 -19.10 21.21 -8.51
N ARG A 59 -18.37 20.60 -9.44
CA ARG A 59 -18.88 19.60 -10.38
C ARG A 59 -18.17 18.25 -10.15
N GLU A 60 -18.69 17.22 -10.77
CA GLU A 60 -17.96 15.96 -10.86
C GLU A 60 -16.67 16.18 -11.64
N PRO A 61 -15.54 15.59 -11.17
CA PRO A 61 -14.30 15.62 -11.90
C PRO A 61 -14.46 14.92 -13.26
N ASP A 62 -13.88 15.49 -14.28
CA ASP A 62 -13.72 14.84 -15.58
C ASP A 62 -12.38 14.11 -15.59
N THR A 63 -12.44 12.77 -15.52
CA THR A 63 -11.25 11.93 -15.48
C THR A 63 -10.88 11.33 -16.85
N ASP A 64 -11.65 11.61 -17.89
CA ASP A 64 -11.45 11.05 -19.21
C ASP A 64 -10.08 11.44 -19.81
N GLY A 65 -9.35 10.43 -20.25
CA GLY A 65 -8.06 10.59 -20.95
C GLY A 65 -6.85 10.93 -20.06
N TRP A 66 -7.03 11.12 -18.74
CA TRP A 66 -5.88 11.34 -17.86
C TRP A 66 -5.00 10.12 -17.72
N GLU A 67 -5.57 8.93 -17.69
CA GLU A 67 -4.81 7.67 -17.63
C GLU A 67 -3.73 7.62 -18.72
N SER A 68 -4.11 7.77 -19.98
CA SER A 68 -3.17 7.72 -21.10
C SER A 68 -2.11 8.83 -21.07
N LYS A 69 -2.51 10.05 -20.68
CA LYS A 69 -1.59 11.19 -20.59
C LYS A 69 -0.56 11.03 -19.47
N VAL A 70 -1.02 10.57 -18.31
CA VAL A 70 -0.16 10.35 -17.14
C VAL A 70 0.75 9.16 -17.39
N ALA A 71 0.24 8.03 -17.88
CA ALA A 71 1.05 6.87 -18.24
C ALA A 71 2.17 7.21 -19.23
N ALA A 72 1.86 8.03 -20.25
CA ALA A 72 2.88 8.50 -21.20
C ALA A 72 3.94 9.39 -20.52
N ALA A 73 3.56 10.24 -19.57
CA ALA A 73 4.49 11.07 -18.83
C ALA A 73 5.42 10.24 -17.93
N LEU A 74 4.86 9.23 -17.23
CA LEU A 74 5.63 8.32 -16.39
C LEU A 74 6.59 7.44 -17.20
N THR A 75 6.13 6.92 -18.35
CA THR A 75 6.98 6.18 -19.28
C THR A 75 8.17 7.03 -19.78
N ALA A 76 7.91 8.29 -20.11
CA ALA A 76 8.97 9.21 -20.53
C ALA A 76 9.95 9.53 -19.38
N ALA A 77 9.45 9.67 -18.16
CA ALA A 77 10.29 9.88 -16.98
C ALA A 77 11.16 8.66 -16.68
N ALA A 78 10.61 7.44 -16.80
CA ALA A 78 11.35 6.20 -16.57
C ALA A 78 12.47 5.95 -17.60
N ALA A 79 12.37 6.53 -18.79
CA ALA A 79 13.42 6.47 -19.81
C ALA A 79 14.57 7.48 -19.59
N GLY A 80 14.48 8.34 -18.59
CA GLY A 80 15.48 9.35 -18.25
C GLY A 80 16.61 8.82 -17.35
N ASP A 81 17.63 9.66 -17.13
CA ASP A 81 18.82 9.29 -16.35
C ASP A 81 18.68 9.47 -14.83
N GLY A 82 17.55 9.94 -14.34
CA GLY A 82 17.34 10.22 -12.93
C GLY A 82 15.88 10.15 -12.52
N ASP A 83 15.62 9.66 -11.32
CA ASP A 83 14.28 9.64 -10.77
C ASP A 83 13.75 11.06 -10.51
N MET A 84 12.45 11.22 -10.66
CA MET A 84 11.72 12.44 -10.35
C MET A 84 10.34 12.08 -9.76
N SER A 85 9.65 13.07 -9.20
CA SER A 85 8.30 12.81 -8.71
C SER A 85 7.29 12.68 -9.87
N ILE A 86 6.17 11.99 -9.58
CA ILE A 86 5.03 11.91 -10.52
C ILE A 86 4.60 13.31 -10.96
N GLN A 87 4.46 14.23 -10.00
CA GLN A 87 4.10 15.62 -10.29
C GLN A 87 5.09 16.27 -11.22
N GLU A 88 6.39 16.14 -10.96
CA GLU A 88 7.44 16.73 -11.80
C GLU A 88 7.46 16.14 -13.22
N ALA A 89 7.25 14.82 -13.34
CA ALA A 89 7.14 14.16 -14.63
C ALA A 89 5.98 14.74 -15.47
N ILE A 90 4.84 14.99 -14.85
CA ILE A 90 3.67 15.61 -15.48
C ILE A 90 3.93 17.07 -15.85
N GLU A 91 4.51 17.87 -14.95
CA GLU A 91 4.80 19.29 -15.17
C GLU A 91 5.79 19.54 -16.31
N ARG A 92 6.66 18.58 -16.60
CA ARG A 92 7.61 18.61 -17.73
C ARG A 92 6.98 18.32 -19.10
N THR A 93 5.73 17.86 -19.14
CA THR A 93 5.05 17.59 -20.41
C THR A 93 4.69 18.88 -21.15
N SER A 94 4.62 18.81 -22.49
CA SER A 94 4.26 19.96 -23.32
C SER A 94 2.80 20.40 -23.16
N TRP A 95 1.91 19.54 -22.71
CA TRP A 95 0.49 19.82 -22.54
C TRP A 95 0.15 20.47 -21.18
N PHE A 96 0.96 20.25 -20.14
CA PHE A 96 0.66 20.74 -18.79
C PHE A 96 0.54 22.26 -18.67
N PRO A 97 1.41 23.09 -19.30
CA PRO A 97 1.28 24.55 -19.22
C PRO A 97 -0.02 25.10 -19.80
N GLY A 98 -0.60 24.37 -20.77
CA GLY A 98 -1.85 24.76 -21.45
C GLY A 98 -3.12 24.41 -20.71
N LEU A 99 -3.06 23.67 -19.61
CA LEU A 99 -4.23 23.27 -18.84
C LEU A 99 -4.95 24.46 -18.20
N THR A 100 -6.26 24.48 -18.34
CA THR A 100 -7.15 25.39 -17.60
C THR A 100 -7.17 25.07 -16.10
N ALA A 101 -7.68 25.96 -15.28
CA ALA A 101 -7.84 25.72 -13.86
C ALA A 101 -8.77 24.51 -13.56
N ALA A 102 -9.79 24.29 -14.39
CA ALA A 102 -10.70 23.15 -14.28
C ALA A 102 -9.97 21.83 -14.58
N GLU A 103 -9.24 21.75 -15.68
CA GLU A 103 -8.46 20.56 -16.07
C GLU A 103 -7.36 20.25 -15.03
N ARG A 104 -6.74 21.25 -14.43
CA ARG A 104 -5.78 21.05 -13.33
C ARG A 104 -6.44 20.44 -12.10
N ALA A 105 -7.67 20.86 -11.78
CA ALA A 105 -8.44 20.28 -10.68
C ALA A 105 -8.83 18.82 -10.98
N ASP A 106 -9.25 18.52 -12.21
CA ASP A 106 -9.57 17.17 -12.66
C ASP A 106 -8.34 16.24 -12.63
N LEU A 107 -7.20 16.72 -13.12
CA LEU A 107 -5.93 16.00 -13.03
C LEU A 107 -5.53 15.76 -11.56
N GLY A 108 -5.67 16.77 -10.70
CA GLY A 108 -5.40 16.63 -9.27
C GLY A 108 -6.28 15.56 -8.61
N PHE A 109 -7.56 15.51 -8.96
CA PHE A 109 -8.45 14.46 -8.50
C PHE A 109 -8.01 13.08 -9.00
N TYR A 110 -7.68 12.96 -10.30
CA TYR A 110 -7.18 11.71 -10.88
C TYR A 110 -5.92 11.22 -10.17
N LEU A 111 -4.94 12.09 -9.95
CA LEU A 111 -3.70 11.72 -9.24
C LEU A 111 -3.98 11.29 -7.81
N SER A 112 -4.85 11.99 -7.12
CA SER A 112 -5.21 11.65 -5.74
C SER A 112 -5.95 10.32 -5.65
N ALA A 113 -6.89 10.06 -6.55
CA ALA A 113 -7.66 8.81 -6.57
C ALA A 113 -6.82 7.59 -7.00
N THR A 114 -5.86 7.78 -7.92
CA THR A 114 -5.11 6.68 -8.54
C THR A 114 -3.79 6.39 -7.82
N PHE A 115 -3.03 7.43 -7.45
CA PHE A 115 -1.68 7.26 -6.90
C PHE A 115 -1.58 7.60 -5.42
N GLU A 116 -2.11 8.76 -4.99
CA GLU A 116 -1.91 9.21 -3.62
C GLU A 116 -2.67 8.34 -2.61
N THR A 117 -3.86 7.88 -2.98
CA THR A 117 -4.66 6.96 -2.15
C THR A 117 -3.98 5.60 -2.05
N GLU A 118 -3.45 5.09 -3.17
CA GLU A 118 -2.79 3.78 -3.24
C GLU A 118 -1.49 3.77 -2.43
N TYR A 119 -0.62 4.75 -2.65
CA TYR A 119 0.69 4.78 -2.02
C TYR A 119 0.75 5.57 -0.70
N GLY A 120 -0.33 6.22 -0.30
CA GLY A 120 -0.40 7.00 0.93
C GLY A 120 0.57 8.19 0.97
N LEU A 121 0.90 8.78 -0.17
CA LEU A 121 1.86 9.86 -0.30
C LEU A 121 1.47 10.79 -1.45
N GLU A 122 1.74 12.09 -1.31
CA GLU A 122 1.46 13.09 -2.33
C GLU A 122 2.26 12.84 -3.63
N ALA A 123 1.66 13.08 -4.79
CA ALA A 123 2.26 12.89 -6.11
C ALA A 123 3.61 13.61 -6.29
N GLY A 124 3.79 14.74 -5.61
CA GLY A 124 5.06 15.49 -5.58
C GLY A 124 6.20 14.80 -4.82
N ARG A 125 5.92 13.69 -4.14
CA ARG A 125 6.88 12.90 -3.36
C ARG A 125 6.95 11.44 -3.79
N LEU A 126 6.04 10.99 -4.64
CA LEU A 126 6.05 9.65 -5.21
C LEU A 126 7.02 9.60 -6.39
N SER A 127 7.87 8.58 -6.42
CA SER A 127 8.79 8.33 -7.54
C SER A 127 8.01 7.97 -8.81
N ALA A 128 8.33 8.62 -9.92
CA ALA A 128 7.78 8.27 -11.22
C ALA A 128 8.31 6.92 -11.76
N TRP A 129 9.39 6.40 -11.19
CA TRP A 129 9.99 5.11 -11.58
C TRP A 129 9.38 3.91 -10.84
N SER A 130 8.73 4.13 -9.71
CA SER A 130 8.27 3.07 -8.80
C SER A 130 6.75 2.89 -8.82
N THR A 131 6.12 3.16 -9.96
CA THR A 131 4.67 3.01 -10.17
C THR A 131 4.29 1.73 -10.92
N ASP A 132 5.28 0.98 -11.42
CA ASP A 132 5.08 -0.33 -12.05
C ASP A 132 5.27 -1.42 -10.99
N GLU A 133 4.19 -2.06 -10.58
CA GLU A 133 4.17 -3.16 -9.61
C GLU A 133 4.36 -4.54 -10.26
N GLY A 134 4.57 -4.56 -11.57
CA GLY A 134 4.80 -5.78 -12.33
C GLY A 134 3.49 -6.47 -12.74
N LYS A 135 3.51 -7.82 -12.78
CA LYS A 135 2.38 -8.59 -13.25
C LYS A 135 1.33 -8.76 -12.15
N GLU A 136 0.14 -8.31 -12.40
CA GLU A 136 -1.04 -8.55 -11.58
C GLU A 136 -1.58 -9.98 -11.75
N PHE A 137 -2.28 -10.49 -10.74
CA PHE A 137 -3.06 -11.71 -10.82
C PHE A 137 -4.46 -11.38 -11.38
N ASP A 138 -5.11 -12.37 -11.98
CA ASP A 138 -6.42 -12.20 -12.58
C ASP A 138 -7.58 -12.38 -11.57
N GLY A 139 -8.76 -11.89 -11.91
CA GLY A 139 -10.01 -12.01 -11.14
C GLY A 139 -10.31 -10.80 -10.27
N ASP A 140 -11.58 -10.68 -9.85
CA ASP A 140 -12.04 -9.58 -9.00
C ASP A 140 -11.36 -9.63 -7.62
N ASP A 141 -10.89 -8.51 -7.15
CA ASP A 141 -10.30 -8.36 -5.81
C ASP A 141 -11.25 -8.86 -4.73
N VAL A 142 -10.72 -9.60 -3.77
CA VAL A 142 -11.52 -10.12 -2.66
C VAL A 142 -10.99 -9.64 -1.31
N LEU A 143 -11.90 -9.34 -0.39
CA LEU A 143 -11.58 -9.02 0.99
C LEU A 143 -12.00 -10.14 1.95
N PHE A 144 -11.50 -10.06 3.17
CA PHE A 144 -11.83 -11.00 4.25
C PHE A 144 -12.88 -10.40 5.21
N PRO A 145 -14.16 -10.78 5.15
CA PRO A 145 -15.17 -10.29 6.10
C PRO A 145 -14.85 -10.61 7.57
N GLY A 146 -14.06 -11.65 7.80
CA GLY A 146 -13.56 -12.04 9.12
C GLY A 146 -12.20 -11.47 9.51
N GLY A 147 -11.60 -10.67 8.62
CA GLY A 147 -10.25 -10.13 8.75
C GLY A 147 -9.14 -11.11 8.33
N TYR A 148 -7.96 -10.55 8.03
CA TYR A 148 -6.76 -11.30 7.64
C TYR A 148 -6.20 -12.20 8.76
N GLY A 149 -6.66 -11.99 10.00
CA GLY A 149 -6.21 -12.71 11.18
C GLY A 149 -6.31 -14.24 11.08
N ALA A 150 -7.25 -14.77 10.28
CA ALA A 150 -7.38 -16.22 10.06
C ALA A 150 -6.15 -16.78 9.32
N VAL A 151 -5.70 -16.09 8.27
CA VAL A 151 -4.50 -16.45 7.48
C VAL A 151 -3.26 -16.35 8.36
N MET A 152 -3.12 -15.26 9.12
CA MET A 152 -1.98 -15.08 10.03
C MET A 152 -1.95 -16.16 11.13
N SER A 153 -3.09 -16.51 11.68
CA SER A 153 -3.20 -17.57 12.69
C SER A 153 -2.86 -18.95 12.11
N TYR A 154 -3.22 -19.19 10.85
CA TYR A 154 -2.85 -20.42 10.15
C TYR A 154 -1.33 -20.51 9.95
N LEU A 155 -0.69 -19.45 9.44
CA LEU A 155 0.75 -19.38 9.23
C LEU A 155 1.55 -19.48 10.54
N ALA A 156 1.01 -19.00 11.65
CA ALA A 156 1.67 -19.08 12.96
C ALA A 156 1.62 -20.47 13.62
N LYS A 157 0.88 -21.43 13.06
CA LYS A 157 0.79 -22.78 13.64
C LYS A 157 2.17 -23.44 13.68
N GLY A 158 2.55 -23.89 14.88
CA GLY A 158 3.83 -24.58 15.11
C GLY A 158 5.05 -23.66 15.16
N ILE A 159 4.88 -22.35 15.07
CA ILE A 159 5.94 -21.37 15.23
C ILE A 159 5.91 -20.83 16.66
N ASP A 160 7.08 -20.78 17.31
CA ASP A 160 7.23 -20.14 18.62
C ASP A 160 7.24 -18.62 18.47
N VAL A 161 6.07 -17.99 18.53
CA VAL A 161 5.89 -16.55 18.43
C VAL A 161 5.98 -15.90 19.80
N GLN A 162 7.04 -15.17 20.04
CA GLN A 162 7.25 -14.45 21.29
C GLN A 162 6.71 -13.02 21.22
N LEU A 163 5.51 -12.81 21.71
CA LEU A 163 4.88 -11.49 21.79
C LEU A 163 5.53 -10.61 22.86
N SER A 164 5.40 -9.28 22.72
CA SER A 164 5.97 -8.28 23.65
C SER A 164 7.49 -8.37 23.82
N ASN A 165 8.19 -8.89 22.81
CA ASN A 165 9.63 -9.01 22.77
C ASN A 165 10.20 -8.15 21.62
N PRO A 166 10.25 -6.82 21.78
CA PRO A 166 10.77 -5.94 20.74
C PRO A 166 12.26 -6.20 20.50
N VAL A 167 12.63 -6.32 19.22
CA VAL A 167 14.02 -6.36 18.77
C VAL A 167 14.49 -4.92 18.59
N THR A 168 15.57 -4.53 19.27
CA THR A 168 16.10 -3.16 19.21
C THR A 168 17.42 -3.06 18.47
N ARG A 169 18.16 -4.16 18.35
CA ARG A 169 19.45 -4.19 17.64
C ARG A 169 19.67 -5.54 16.98
N ILE A 170 20.26 -5.52 15.82
CA ILE A 170 20.75 -6.69 15.08
C ILE A 170 22.21 -6.40 14.70
N ARG A 171 23.12 -7.32 14.97
CA ARG A 171 24.54 -7.21 14.58
C ARG A 171 25.11 -8.55 14.15
N VAL A 172 26.19 -8.50 13.41
CA VAL A 172 26.97 -9.71 13.06
C VAL A 172 28.17 -9.82 14.01
N ASP A 173 28.37 -10.98 14.60
CA ASP A 173 29.45 -11.26 15.55
C ASP A 173 29.96 -12.69 15.36
N GLY A 174 31.22 -12.85 14.97
CA GLY A 174 31.82 -14.16 14.79
C GLY A 174 31.13 -15.05 13.73
N GLY A 175 30.52 -14.45 12.71
CA GLY A 175 29.78 -15.17 11.67
C GLY A 175 28.35 -15.58 12.08
N GLN A 176 27.90 -15.18 13.25
CA GLN A 176 26.53 -15.33 13.73
C GLN A 176 25.80 -13.99 13.74
N VAL A 177 24.47 -14.04 13.64
CA VAL A 177 23.62 -12.90 13.90
C VAL A 177 23.27 -12.87 15.38
N VAL A 178 23.41 -11.69 15.98
CA VAL A 178 23.04 -11.43 17.38
C VAL A 178 21.95 -10.39 17.39
N ALA A 179 20.77 -10.75 17.90
CA ALA A 179 19.64 -9.85 18.07
C ALA A 179 19.47 -9.47 19.55
N THR A 180 19.30 -8.19 19.85
CA THR A 180 18.91 -7.75 21.19
C THR A 180 17.38 -7.71 21.26
N VAL A 181 16.82 -8.64 22.02
CA VAL A 181 15.38 -8.89 22.18
C VAL A 181 15.00 -8.60 23.63
N ALA A 182 14.17 -7.59 23.87
CA ALA A 182 13.75 -7.20 25.22
C ALA A 182 14.95 -7.08 26.22
N GLY A 183 16.08 -6.56 25.76
CA GLY A 183 17.31 -6.38 26.55
C GLY A 183 18.21 -7.62 26.70
N ARG A 184 17.87 -8.76 26.10
CA ARG A 184 18.68 -9.97 26.07
C ARG A 184 19.27 -10.20 24.69
N GLU A 185 20.43 -10.87 24.63
CA GLU A 185 21.00 -11.28 23.34
C GLU A 185 20.53 -12.69 22.95
N GLU A 186 20.02 -12.81 21.75
CA GLU A 186 19.66 -14.06 21.08
C GLU A 186 20.60 -14.25 19.87
N ARG A 187 21.10 -15.48 19.67
CA ARG A 187 22.04 -15.79 18.60
C ARG A 187 21.42 -16.76 17.58
N ALA A 188 21.64 -16.49 16.30
CA ALA A 188 21.16 -17.31 15.21
C ALA A 188 22.17 -17.35 14.05
N SER A 189 22.02 -18.32 13.16
CA SER A 189 22.81 -18.38 11.92
C SER A 189 22.35 -17.34 10.89
N ALA A 190 21.07 -16.96 10.94
CA ALA A 190 20.48 -15.99 10.04
C ALA A 190 19.29 -15.28 10.72
N VAL A 191 18.89 -14.12 10.19
CA VAL A 191 17.70 -13.40 10.58
C VAL A 191 16.96 -12.92 9.33
N ILE A 192 15.63 -12.97 9.37
CA ILE A 192 14.76 -12.33 8.38
C ILE A 192 14.09 -11.15 9.06
N VAL A 193 14.30 -9.95 8.52
CA VAL A 193 13.74 -8.71 9.05
C VAL A 193 12.52 -8.34 8.23
N THR A 194 11.34 -8.38 8.85
CA THR A 194 10.04 -8.10 8.20
C THR A 194 9.31 -6.89 8.81
N VAL A 195 10.04 -6.04 9.55
CA VAL A 195 9.45 -4.84 10.14
C VAL A 195 9.01 -3.86 9.04
N PRO A 196 7.93 -3.08 9.24
CA PRO A 196 7.52 -2.07 8.28
C PRO A 196 8.63 -1.05 7.98
N LEU A 197 8.67 -0.53 6.75
CA LEU A 197 9.64 0.47 6.33
C LEU A 197 9.67 1.70 7.27
N GLY A 198 8.52 2.11 7.80
CA GLY A 198 8.43 3.19 8.78
C GLY A 198 9.23 2.94 10.05
N VAL A 199 9.34 1.68 10.50
CA VAL A 199 10.15 1.29 11.66
C VAL A 199 11.64 1.44 11.34
N LEU A 200 12.06 1.03 10.13
CA LEU A 200 13.45 1.20 9.68
C LEU A 200 13.81 2.69 9.56
N LYS A 201 12.93 3.50 8.96
CA LYS A 201 13.13 4.95 8.81
C LYS A 201 13.17 5.67 10.16
N ALA A 202 12.41 5.22 11.15
CA ALA A 202 12.42 5.80 12.50
C ALA A 202 13.71 5.48 13.29
N GLY A 203 14.54 4.54 12.83
CA GLY A 203 15.79 4.16 13.48
C GLY A 203 15.61 3.50 14.85
N THR A 204 14.42 2.98 15.14
CA THR A 204 14.13 2.28 16.41
C THR A 204 14.74 0.87 16.45
N LEU A 205 15.07 0.31 15.28
CA LEU A 205 15.85 -0.91 15.11
C LEU A 205 17.23 -0.55 14.54
N THR A 206 18.28 -0.78 15.29
CA THR A 206 19.67 -0.60 14.83
C THR A 206 20.15 -1.88 14.15
N ILE A 207 20.67 -1.77 12.91
CA ILE A 207 21.25 -2.89 12.16
C ILE A 207 22.72 -2.59 11.89
N GLU A 208 23.60 -3.53 12.24
CA GLU A 208 25.06 -3.42 12.09
C GLU A 208 25.64 -4.64 11.34
N PRO A 209 26.41 -4.42 10.24
CA PRO A 209 26.69 -3.11 9.64
C PRO A 209 25.44 -2.44 9.10
N ALA A 210 25.48 -1.11 8.95
CA ALA A 210 24.35 -0.36 8.37
C ALA A 210 23.97 -0.93 6.99
N MET A 211 22.69 -0.97 6.70
CA MET A 211 22.19 -1.30 5.37
C MET A 211 22.62 -0.19 4.38
N SER A 212 23.12 -0.60 3.23
CA SER A 212 23.53 0.29 2.13
C SER A 212 22.29 0.82 1.40
#